data_4a1e982ca54969bd4fc9f0b242a075b9
#
_entry.id   4a1e982ca54969bd4fc9f0b242a075b9
#
_cell.length_a   1.000
_cell.length_b   1.000
_cell.length_c   1.000
_cell.angle_alpha   90.00
_cell.angle_beta   90.00
_cell.angle_gamma   90.00
#
_symmetry.space_group_name_H-M   'P 1'
#
loop_
_entity.id
_entity.type
_entity.pdbx_description
1 polymer ?
#
loop_
_entity_poly.entity_id
_entity_poly.type
_entity_poly.pdbx_seq_one_letter_code
_entity_poly.pdbx_strand_id
1 'polypeptide(L)'
;TVATYANVHDELRKVYAKTPDAKEKGLRAGDFSYNTGNLRCPVCDGTGTISLDVQFLPDVAVPCPDCHGSRYAKEAFDILRQKKDGTFCSLPELMAMSVDEAIQACGDLNAVRSRLQVLHDVGLGYLTLGEETPGLSGGEAQRLKLAGEIGKGQTDSLFVFDEPTIGLHPLDVRTLL
;
A
#
# COMPACT_ATOMS: atom_id res chain seq x y z
N THR A 1 -0.49 -5.02 -3.59
CA THR A 1 -1.11 -4.31 -2.46
C THR A 1 -1.88 -3.07 -2.92
N VAL A 2 -2.72 -2.54 -2.04
CA VAL A 2 -3.46 -1.29 -2.25
C VAL A 2 -2.52 -0.16 -2.68
N ALA A 3 -1.41 0.05 -1.98
CA ALA A 3 -0.43 1.08 -2.32
C ALA A 3 0.20 0.90 -3.71
N THR A 4 0.40 -0.33 -4.15
CA THR A 4 0.94 -0.61 -5.49
C THR A 4 -0.09 -0.28 -6.57
N TYR A 5 -1.33 -0.67 -6.38
CA TYR A 5 -2.42 -0.40 -7.31
C TYR A 5 -2.68 1.10 -7.50
N ALA A 6 -2.61 1.86 -6.39
CA ALA A 6 -2.75 3.31 -6.40
C ALA A 6 -1.50 4.06 -6.90
N ASN A 7 -0.44 3.34 -7.32
CA ASN A 7 0.86 3.91 -7.70
C ASN A 7 1.51 4.77 -6.59
N VAL A 8 1.18 4.51 -5.34
CA VAL A 8 1.72 5.20 -4.15
C VAL A 8 3.04 4.59 -3.72
N HIS A 9 3.17 3.27 -3.76
CA HIS A 9 4.36 2.56 -3.29
C HIS A 9 5.64 2.99 -4.03
N ASP A 10 5.57 3.18 -5.36
CA ASP A 10 6.72 3.60 -6.17
C ASP A 10 7.19 5.01 -5.82
N GLU A 11 6.27 5.93 -5.53
CA GLU A 11 6.62 7.27 -5.07
C GLU A 11 7.23 7.25 -3.67
N LEU A 12 6.67 6.45 -2.76
CA LEU A 12 7.21 6.29 -1.42
C LEU A 12 8.65 5.72 -1.45
N ARG A 13 8.93 4.71 -2.27
CA ARG A 13 10.28 4.17 -2.44
C ARG A 13 11.29 5.24 -2.84
N LYS A 14 10.92 6.14 -3.76
CA LYS A 14 11.76 7.27 -4.19
C LYS A 14 11.99 8.27 -3.06
N VAL A 15 10.99 8.50 -2.22
CA VAL A 15 11.08 9.40 -1.07
C VAL A 15 12.01 8.82 -0.01
N TYR A 16 11.82 7.56 0.37
CA TYR A 16 12.64 6.89 1.39
C TYR A 16 14.09 6.73 0.95
N ALA A 17 14.38 6.49 -0.34
CA ALA A 17 15.74 6.45 -0.86
C ALA A 17 16.49 7.79 -0.75
N LYS A 18 15.80 8.90 -0.48
CA LYS A 18 16.41 10.22 -0.29
C LYS A 18 16.70 10.57 1.17
N THR A 19 16.24 9.75 2.12
CA THR A 19 16.49 9.96 3.55
C THR A 19 18.00 9.90 3.87
N PRO A 20 18.46 10.55 4.95
CA PRO A 20 19.85 10.46 5.39
C PRO A 20 20.30 9.02 5.61
N ASP A 21 19.49 8.23 6.35
CA ASP A 21 19.81 6.82 6.68
C ASP A 21 19.96 5.96 5.42
N ALA A 22 19.07 6.15 4.42
CA ALA A 22 19.15 5.42 3.15
C ALA A 22 20.41 5.77 2.36
N LYS A 23 20.80 7.06 2.34
CA LYS A 23 22.03 7.52 1.67
C LYS A 23 23.27 6.99 2.35
N GLU A 24 23.34 6.99 3.68
CA GLU A 24 24.43 6.44 4.45
C GLU A 24 24.63 4.95 4.16
N LYS A 25 23.54 4.20 4.07
CA LYS A 25 23.55 2.76 3.74
C LYS A 25 23.64 2.47 2.23
N GLY A 26 23.73 3.48 1.37
CA GLY A 26 23.81 3.33 -0.10
C GLY A 26 22.57 2.75 -0.75
N LEU A 27 21.40 2.85 -0.09
CA LEU A 27 20.14 2.28 -0.55
C LEU A 27 19.50 3.14 -1.65
N ARG A 28 18.94 2.47 -2.65
CA ARG A 28 18.23 3.07 -3.78
C ARG A 28 16.73 2.74 -3.70
N ALA A 29 15.91 3.40 -4.50
CA ALA A 29 14.46 3.16 -4.53
C ALA A 29 14.08 1.69 -4.82
N GLY A 30 14.90 0.95 -5.58
CA GLY A 30 14.73 -0.47 -5.82
C GLY A 30 14.83 -1.32 -4.57
N ASP A 31 15.70 -0.96 -3.62
CA ASP A 31 15.94 -1.73 -2.40
C ASP A 31 14.73 -1.75 -1.47
N PHE A 32 13.85 -0.74 -1.58
CA PHE A 32 12.59 -0.65 -0.84
C PHE A 32 11.43 -1.44 -1.46
N SER A 33 11.64 -2.19 -2.53
CA SER A 33 10.64 -3.09 -3.09
C SER A 33 10.55 -4.36 -2.24
N TYR A 34 9.38 -4.65 -1.69
CA TYR A 34 9.15 -5.92 -0.98
C TYR A 34 9.11 -7.13 -1.93
N ASN A 35 9.03 -6.94 -3.26
CA ASN A 35 9.07 -8.03 -4.23
C ASN A 35 10.50 -8.41 -4.64
N THR A 36 11.39 -7.41 -4.82
CA THR A 36 12.70 -7.61 -5.44
C THR A 36 13.83 -6.87 -4.73
N GLY A 37 13.52 -6.03 -3.73
CA GLY A 37 14.50 -5.18 -3.07
C GLY A 37 15.29 -5.90 -1.97
N ASN A 38 16.42 -5.31 -1.59
CA ASN A 38 17.29 -5.86 -0.56
C ASN A 38 16.71 -5.75 0.86
N LEU A 39 15.73 -4.85 1.06
CA LEU A 39 15.04 -4.66 2.34
C LEU A 39 13.79 -5.55 2.51
N ARG A 40 13.56 -6.51 1.60
CA ARG A 40 12.47 -7.47 1.76
C ARG A 40 12.79 -8.49 2.86
N CYS A 41 11.78 -9.01 3.50
CA CYS A 41 11.94 -10.06 4.51
C CYS A 41 12.58 -11.31 3.89
N PRO A 42 13.72 -11.78 4.42
CA PRO A 42 14.41 -12.95 3.85
C PRO A 42 13.71 -14.27 4.15
N VAL A 43 12.85 -14.32 5.18
CA VAL A 43 12.14 -15.55 5.60
C VAL A 43 10.97 -15.87 4.67
N CYS A 44 10.16 -14.87 4.33
CA CYS A 44 9.02 -15.05 3.43
C CYS A 44 9.26 -14.50 2.02
N ASP A 45 10.47 -14.04 1.73
CA ASP A 45 10.85 -13.45 0.44
C ASP A 45 9.92 -12.30 -0.01
N GLY A 46 9.43 -11.54 0.98
CA GLY A 46 8.57 -10.38 0.76
C GLY A 46 7.08 -10.69 0.52
N THR A 47 6.64 -11.94 0.65
CA THR A 47 5.23 -12.30 0.53
C THR A 47 4.40 -11.89 1.75
N GLY A 48 5.03 -11.74 2.93
CA GLY A 48 4.35 -11.45 4.19
C GLY A 48 3.77 -12.69 4.87
N THR A 49 3.64 -13.80 4.15
CA THR A 49 3.09 -15.06 4.63
C THR A 49 4.02 -16.22 4.33
N ILE A 50 3.85 -17.32 5.04
CA ILE A 50 4.46 -18.62 4.74
C ILE A 50 3.35 -19.66 4.53
N SER A 51 3.55 -20.58 3.60
CA SER A 51 2.64 -21.71 3.40
C SER A 51 3.03 -22.83 4.36
N LEU A 52 2.06 -23.35 5.09
CA LEU A 52 2.20 -24.57 5.89
C LEU A 52 1.59 -25.73 5.09
N ASP A 53 2.44 -26.70 4.71
CA ASP A 53 1.99 -27.97 4.16
C ASP A 53 1.39 -28.82 5.32
N VAL A 54 0.08 -28.91 5.34
CA VAL A 54 -0.65 -29.75 6.29
C VAL A 54 -1.17 -30.95 5.51
N GLN A 55 -0.56 -32.13 5.75
CA GLN A 55 -0.96 -33.39 5.07
C GLN A 55 -2.47 -33.53 5.02
N PHE A 56 -3.00 -33.76 3.80
CA PHE A 56 -4.43 -33.95 3.50
C PHE A 56 -5.35 -32.73 3.60
N LEU A 57 -4.81 -31.53 3.85
CA LEU A 57 -5.55 -30.27 3.81
C LEU A 57 -4.97 -29.33 2.75
N PRO A 58 -5.76 -28.36 2.23
CA PRO A 58 -5.19 -27.29 1.40
C PRO A 58 -4.10 -26.52 2.17
N ASP A 59 -3.08 -26.06 1.47
CA ASP A 59 -2.03 -25.23 2.03
C ASP A 59 -2.62 -24.05 2.80
N VAL A 60 -2.22 -23.89 4.05
CA VAL A 60 -2.66 -22.79 4.90
C VAL A 60 -1.59 -21.70 4.91
N ALA A 61 -1.93 -20.53 4.38
CA ALA A 61 -1.07 -19.35 4.48
C ALA A 61 -1.19 -18.74 5.89
N VAL A 62 -0.07 -18.61 6.58
CA VAL A 62 0.00 -17.93 7.89
C VAL A 62 0.94 -16.73 7.81
N PRO A 63 0.74 -15.68 8.64
CA PRO A 63 1.66 -14.55 8.70
C PRO A 63 3.10 -15.03 8.96
N CYS A 64 4.05 -14.45 8.25
CA CYS A 64 5.46 -14.76 8.43
C CYS A 64 5.89 -14.47 9.89
N PRO A 65 6.53 -15.43 10.59
CA PRO A 65 6.89 -15.27 11.99
C PRO A 65 7.99 -14.21 12.23
N ASP A 66 8.75 -13.83 11.21
CA ASP A 66 9.81 -12.84 11.34
C ASP A 66 9.31 -11.42 11.06
N CYS A 67 8.61 -11.19 9.95
CA CYS A 67 8.13 -9.87 9.57
C CYS A 67 6.68 -9.58 9.98
N HIS A 68 5.96 -10.55 10.52
CA HIS A 68 4.57 -10.44 10.97
C HIS A 68 3.62 -9.82 9.92
N GLY A 69 3.85 -10.15 8.65
CA GLY A 69 3.04 -9.64 7.53
C GLY A 69 3.54 -8.33 6.90
N SER A 70 4.54 -7.65 7.51
CA SER A 70 5.05 -6.38 6.97
C SER A 70 5.76 -6.51 5.62
N ARG A 71 6.26 -7.72 5.28
CA ARG A 71 7.03 -8.05 4.06
C ARG A 71 8.46 -7.52 4.04
N TYR A 72 8.84 -6.74 5.03
CA TYR A 72 10.14 -6.08 5.12
C TYR A 72 11.03 -6.74 6.17
N ALA A 73 12.33 -6.69 5.93
CA ALA A 73 13.35 -7.03 6.91
C ALA A 73 13.40 -5.96 8.03
N LYS A 74 13.95 -6.34 9.18
CA LYS A 74 14.04 -5.45 10.36
C LYS A 74 14.79 -4.17 10.05
N GLU A 75 15.82 -4.22 9.22
CA GLU A 75 16.63 -3.09 8.80
C GLU A 75 15.83 -2.00 8.05
N ALA A 76 14.68 -2.36 7.46
CA ALA A 76 13.80 -1.40 6.80
C ALA A 76 13.13 -0.44 7.79
N PHE A 77 12.96 -0.86 9.05
CA PHE A 77 12.37 -0.04 10.11
C PHE A 77 13.34 1.02 10.64
N ASP A 78 14.65 0.85 10.41
CA ASP A 78 15.69 1.81 10.79
C ASP A 78 15.82 2.97 9.79
N ILE A 79 15.18 2.88 8.62
CA ILE A 79 15.21 3.92 7.61
C ILE A 79 14.03 4.86 7.83
N LEU A 80 14.30 5.98 8.46
CA LEU A 80 13.26 6.89 8.93
C LEU A 80 13.11 8.11 8.04
N ARG A 81 11.87 8.49 7.78
CA ARG A 81 11.49 9.76 7.17
C ARG A 81 10.86 10.67 8.22
N GLN A 82 11.31 11.90 8.30
CA GLN A 82 10.65 12.92 9.11
C GLN A 82 9.35 13.36 8.41
N LYS A 83 8.24 13.35 9.15
CA LYS A 83 6.94 13.84 8.72
C LYS A 83 6.84 15.35 8.95
N LYS A 84 5.79 15.98 8.40
CA LYS A 84 5.53 17.41 8.57
C LYS A 84 5.35 17.85 10.02
N ASP A 85 4.83 16.98 10.87
CA ASP A 85 4.64 17.20 12.31
C ASP A 85 5.94 17.03 13.15
N GLY A 86 7.06 16.73 12.49
CA GLY A 86 8.36 16.50 13.14
C GLY A 86 8.59 15.07 13.63
N THR A 87 7.58 14.21 13.62
CA THR A 87 7.73 12.80 13.99
C THR A 87 8.35 12.00 12.85
N PHE A 88 8.84 10.80 13.17
CA PHE A 88 9.50 9.92 12.20
C PHE A 88 8.63 8.71 11.89
N CYS A 89 8.78 8.16 10.69
CA CYS A 89 8.08 6.97 10.24
C CYS A 89 8.93 6.22 9.22
N SER A 90 9.03 4.91 9.38
CA SER A 90 9.64 4.01 8.39
C SER A 90 8.63 3.65 7.28
N LEU A 91 9.12 3.11 6.15
CA LEU A 91 8.24 2.65 5.08
C LEU A 91 7.33 1.49 5.51
N PRO A 92 7.81 0.46 6.22
CA PRO A 92 6.93 -0.61 6.72
C PRO A 92 5.81 -0.10 7.64
N GLU A 93 6.10 0.84 8.55
CA GLU A 93 5.08 1.45 9.40
C GLU A 93 4.04 2.22 8.58
N LEU A 94 4.47 2.98 7.56
CA LEU A 94 3.56 3.68 6.68
C LEU A 94 2.67 2.70 5.88
N MET A 95 3.23 1.57 5.44
CA MET A 95 2.47 0.52 4.74
C MET A 95 1.45 -0.18 5.63
N ALA A 96 1.62 -0.15 6.95
CA ALA A 96 0.65 -0.68 7.93
C ALA A 96 -0.49 0.30 8.25
N MET A 97 -0.39 1.56 7.84
CA MET A 97 -1.43 2.57 8.05
C MET A 97 -2.61 2.36 7.10
N SER A 98 -3.80 2.76 7.55
CA SER A 98 -4.93 2.96 6.65
C SER A 98 -4.65 4.10 5.66
N VAL A 99 -5.42 4.16 4.58
CA VAL A 99 -5.35 5.26 3.59
C VAL A 99 -5.55 6.60 4.30
N ASP A 100 -6.53 6.70 5.22
CA ASP A 100 -6.84 7.93 5.94
C ASP A 100 -5.70 8.38 6.85
N GLU A 101 -5.08 7.46 7.58
CA GLU A 101 -3.89 7.75 8.40
C GLU A 101 -2.70 8.15 7.54
N ALA A 102 -2.50 7.47 6.41
CA ALA A 102 -1.42 7.75 5.48
C ALA A 102 -1.56 9.13 4.79
N ILE A 103 -2.78 9.61 4.54
CA ILE A 103 -3.04 10.98 4.06
C ILE A 103 -2.46 12.00 5.04
N GLN A 104 -2.65 11.78 6.34
CA GLN A 104 -2.11 12.67 7.38
C GLN A 104 -0.59 12.54 7.48
N ALA A 105 -0.07 11.31 7.48
CA ALA A 105 1.36 11.03 7.56
C ALA A 105 2.16 11.54 6.34
N CYS A 106 1.51 11.65 5.17
CA CYS A 106 2.09 12.12 3.90
C CYS A 106 1.67 13.56 3.55
N GLY A 107 1.29 14.37 4.53
CA GLY A 107 0.81 15.74 4.32
C GLY A 107 1.77 16.68 3.57
N ASP A 108 3.07 16.37 3.57
CA ASP A 108 4.15 17.06 2.85
C ASP A 108 4.43 16.47 1.46
N LEU A 109 3.85 15.32 1.11
CA LEU A 109 4.08 14.60 -0.14
C LEU A 109 2.87 14.76 -1.08
N ASN A 110 2.77 15.89 -1.77
CA ASN A 110 1.60 16.23 -2.59
C ASN A 110 1.21 15.14 -3.59
N ALA A 111 2.17 14.52 -4.30
CA ALA A 111 1.90 13.47 -5.28
C ALA A 111 1.34 12.18 -4.64
N VAL A 112 1.82 11.82 -3.46
CA VAL A 112 1.30 10.67 -2.69
C VAL A 112 -0.07 11.00 -2.14
N ARG A 113 -0.21 12.16 -1.49
CA ARG A 113 -1.45 12.59 -0.87
C ARG A 113 -2.61 12.69 -1.86
N SER A 114 -2.40 13.25 -3.06
CA SER A 114 -3.46 13.34 -4.07
C SER A 114 -3.97 11.96 -4.51
N ARG A 115 -3.10 10.97 -4.65
CA ARG A 115 -3.49 9.59 -4.99
C ARG A 115 -4.22 8.89 -3.85
N LEU A 116 -3.78 9.12 -2.60
CA LEU A 116 -4.47 8.60 -1.42
C LEU A 116 -5.85 9.24 -1.25
N GLN A 117 -5.98 10.53 -1.59
CA GLN A 117 -7.27 11.23 -1.54
C GLN A 117 -8.28 10.59 -2.50
N VAL A 118 -7.86 10.20 -3.71
CA VAL A 118 -8.75 9.48 -4.65
C VAL A 118 -9.24 8.16 -4.03
N LEU A 119 -8.39 7.42 -3.32
CA LEU A 119 -8.82 6.20 -2.60
C LEU A 119 -9.83 6.50 -1.51
N HIS A 120 -9.61 7.56 -0.74
CA HIS A 120 -10.55 8.03 0.27
C HIS A 120 -11.91 8.40 -0.36
N ASP A 121 -11.89 9.19 -1.45
CA ASP A 121 -13.08 9.70 -2.11
C ASP A 121 -13.94 8.58 -2.73
N VAL A 122 -13.35 7.44 -3.10
CA VAL A 122 -14.11 6.24 -3.53
C VAL A 122 -14.49 5.31 -2.37
N GLY A 123 -14.35 5.76 -1.12
CA GLY A 123 -14.78 5.02 0.07
C GLY A 123 -13.83 3.88 0.48
N LEU A 124 -12.53 3.97 0.14
CA LEU A 124 -11.50 3.00 0.52
C LEU A 124 -10.54 3.52 1.60
N GLY A 125 -10.94 4.55 2.35
CA GLY A 125 -10.12 5.20 3.38
C GLY A 125 -9.66 4.27 4.51
N TYR A 126 -10.44 3.24 4.80
CA TYR A 126 -10.18 2.27 5.87
C TYR A 126 -9.17 1.17 5.49
N LEU A 127 -8.93 0.91 4.19
CA LEU A 127 -8.00 -0.12 3.76
C LEU A 127 -6.57 0.24 4.13
N THR A 128 -5.78 -0.76 4.54
CA THR A 128 -4.36 -0.54 4.78
C THR A 128 -3.56 -0.48 3.48
N LEU A 129 -2.51 0.32 3.43
CA LEU A 129 -1.67 0.45 2.23
C LEU A 129 -1.01 -0.87 1.83
N GLY A 130 -0.62 -1.67 2.85
CA GLY A 130 0.01 -2.98 2.67
C GLY A 130 -0.96 -4.12 2.36
N GLU A 131 -2.28 -3.90 2.40
CA GLU A 131 -3.28 -4.93 2.22
C GLU A 131 -3.21 -5.59 0.85
N GLU A 132 -3.38 -6.92 0.83
CA GLU A 132 -3.32 -7.70 -0.40
C GLU A 132 -4.61 -7.58 -1.21
N THR A 133 -4.47 -7.30 -2.50
CA THR A 133 -5.63 -7.15 -3.39
C THR A 133 -6.47 -8.43 -3.58
N PRO A 134 -5.93 -9.65 -3.52
CA PRO A 134 -6.76 -10.87 -3.57
C PRO A 134 -7.70 -11.04 -2.37
N GLY A 135 -7.40 -10.41 -1.22
CA GLY A 135 -8.25 -10.44 -0.02
C GLY A 135 -9.42 -9.46 -0.05
N LEU A 136 -9.45 -8.54 -1.01
CA LEU A 136 -10.48 -7.52 -1.12
C LEU A 136 -11.80 -8.10 -1.63
N SER A 137 -12.91 -7.56 -1.14
CA SER A 137 -14.23 -7.84 -1.71
C SER A 137 -14.32 -7.38 -3.18
N GLY A 138 -15.27 -7.93 -3.94
CA GLY A 138 -15.46 -7.55 -5.34
C GLY A 138 -15.66 -6.05 -5.53
N GLY A 139 -16.45 -5.40 -4.66
CA GLY A 139 -16.68 -3.96 -4.69
C GLY A 139 -15.43 -3.14 -4.36
N GLU A 140 -14.62 -3.56 -3.37
CA GLU A 140 -13.34 -2.91 -3.03
C GLU A 140 -12.35 -3.00 -4.19
N ALA A 141 -12.20 -4.20 -4.77
CA ALA A 141 -11.31 -4.42 -5.90
C ALA A 141 -11.70 -3.57 -7.12
N GLN A 142 -12.99 -3.41 -7.37
CA GLN A 142 -13.51 -2.58 -8.45
C GLN A 142 -13.24 -1.09 -8.21
N ARG A 143 -13.51 -0.59 -6.99
CA ARG A 143 -13.22 0.80 -6.62
C ARG A 143 -11.72 1.10 -6.63
N LEU A 144 -10.90 0.14 -6.20
CA LEU A 144 -9.44 0.27 -6.26
C LEU A 144 -8.95 0.39 -7.70
N LYS A 145 -9.51 -0.39 -8.64
CA LYS A 145 -9.25 -0.24 -10.08
C LYS A 145 -9.64 1.14 -10.58
N LEU A 146 -10.84 1.60 -10.23
CA LEU A 146 -11.32 2.94 -10.59
C LEU A 146 -10.37 4.03 -10.12
N ALA A 147 -9.97 4.00 -8.85
CA ALA A 147 -9.03 4.97 -8.28
C ALA A 147 -7.68 4.97 -9.04
N GLY A 148 -7.19 3.79 -9.42
CA GLY A 148 -5.96 3.65 -10.20
C GLY A 148 -6.05 4.26 -11.61
N GLU A 149 -7.21 4.24 -12.24
CA GLU A 149 -7.43 4.84 -13.57
C GLU A 149 -7.65 6.37 -13.50
N ILE A 150 -8.45 6.85 -12.55
CA ILE A 150 -8.65 8.29 -12.31
C ILE A 150 -7.31 9.00 -12.08
N GLY A 151 -6.40 8.39 -11.32
CA GLY A 151 -5.08 8.94 -11.05
C GLY A 151 -4.15 9.07 -12.26
N LYS A 152 -4.48 8.48 -13.41
CA LYS A 152 -3.67 8.54 -14.64
C LYS A 152 -3.96 9.76 -15.52
N GLY A 153 -5.00 10.57 -15.22
CA GLY A 153 -5.32 11.79 -15.97
C GLY A 153 -5.64 11.57 -17.45
N GLN A 154 -6.22 10.42 -17.80
CA GLN A 154 -6.61 10.12 -19.18
C GLN A 154 -7.84 10.92 -19.58
N THR A 155 -7.72 11.79 -20.59
CA THR A 155 -8.81 12.65 -21.08
C THR A 155 -9.67 11.99 -22.16
N ASP A 156 -9.19 10.92 -22.81
CA ASP A 156 -9.83 10.28 -23.97
C ASP A 156 -10.28 8.84 -23.67
N SER A 157 -10.70 8.56 -22.45
CA SER A 157 -11.10 7.21 -22.03
C SER A 157 -12.58 7.17 -21.62
N LEU A 158 -13.29 6.15 -22.09
CA LEU A 158 -14.64 5.80 -21.63
C LEU A 158 -14.50 4.74 -20.53
N PHE A 159 -15.00 5.04 -19.35
CA PHE A 159 -15.09 4.08 -18.25
C PHE A 159 -16.45 3.44 -18.21
N VAL A 160 -16.50 2.11 -18.27
CA VAL A 160 -17.74 1.34 -18.12
C VAL A 160 -17.69 0.62 -16.78
N PHE A 161 -18.65 0.93 -15.92
CA PHE A 161 -18.79 0.30 -14.61
C PHE A 161 -19.98 -0.65 -14.63
N ASP A 162 -19.74 -1.88 -14.19
CA ASP A 162 -20.78 -2.86 -13.95
C ASP A 162 -21.04 -2.91 -12.43
N GLU A 163 -22.26 -2.51 -12.06
CA GLU A 163 -22.73 -2.47 -10.66
C GLU A 163 -21.74 -1.82 -9.65
N PRO A 164 -21.27 -0.57 -9.88
CA PRO A 164 -20.21 0.06 -9.09
C PRO A 164 -20.59 0.29 -7.61
N THR A 165 -21.85 0.08 -7.25
CA THR A 165 -22.39 0.25 -5.90
C THR A 165 -22.48 -1.05 -5.10
N ILE A 166 -22.10 -2.19 -5.67
CA ILE A 166 -22.10 -3.46 -4.94
C ILE A 166 -21.22 -3.38 -3.69
N GLY A 167 -21.80 -3.77 -2.55
CA GLY A 167 -21.13 -3.79 -1.26
C GLY A 167 -20.94 -2.43 -0.61
N LEU A 168 -21.50 -1.35 -1.17
CA LEU A 168 -21.51 -0.04 -0.55
C LEU A 168 -22.70 0.13 0.40
N HIS A 169 -22.43 0.78 1.54
CA HIS A 169 -23.52 1.31 2.36
C HIS A 169 -24.25 2.43 1.59
N PRO A 170 -25.59 2.60 1.75
CA PRO A 170 -26.36 3.62 1.02
C PRO A 170 -25.80 5.05 1.13
N LEU A 171 -25.09 5.38 2.21
CA LEU A 171 -24.42 6.68 2.36
C LEU A 171 -23.20 6.83 1.46
N ASP A 172 -22.49 5.74 1.20
CA ASP A 172 -21.26 5.74 0.38
C ASP A 172 -21.58 5.80 -1.12
N VAL A 173 -22.78 5.34 -1.51
CA VAL A 173 -23.28 5.46 -2.90
C VAL A 173 -23.36 6.92 -3.34
N ARG A 174 -23.72 7.83 -2.43
CA ARG A 174 -23.79 9.28 -2.72
C ARG A 174 -22.42 9.92 -2.97
N THR A 175 -21.37 9.31 -2.46
CA THR A 175 -19.99 9.79 -2.63
C THR A 175 -19.39 9.32 -3.95
N LEU A 176 -19.94 8.21 -4.50
CA LEU A 176 -19.49 7.64 -5.77
C LEU A 176 -20.21 8.26 -7.00
N LEU A 177 -21.42 8.78 -6.82
CA LEU A 177 -22.24 9.44 -7.86
C LEU A 177 -22.02 10.94 -7.89
#